data_ae317e81e0c88379c36bd3e57870bf1b
#
_entry.id   ae317e81e0c88379c36bd3e57870bf1b
#
_cell.length_a   1.000
_cell.length_b   1.000
_cell.length_c   1.000
_cell.angle_alpha   90.00
_cell.angle_beta   90.00
_cell.angle_gamma   90.00
#
_symmetry.space_group_name_H-M   'P 1'
#
loop_
_entity.id
_entity.type
_entity.pdbx_description
1 polymer ?
#
loop_
_entity_poly.entity_id
_entity_poly.type
_entity_poly.pdbx_seq_one_letter_code
_entity_poly.pdbx_strand_id
1 'polypeptide(L)'
;MRHWAAACAVALFTVSGCSLWDKAESTQMSYTPQQTGASPVRYDSDPLEQRFPTLPKPVTGEWVQGFFSDEPLPGPDTMYWVDAIIEMPPQQLAAYVAPFRSSMVLASRPRLWKTLDAGVPSTAQFERSDELDRMLSTKTDKGGWEVKAFAPKDGSVLVLSARGKDAS
;
A
#
# COMPACT_ATOMS: atom_id res chain seq x y z
N MET A 1 -38.94 -71.70 14.97
CA MET A 1 -40.23 -71.06 15.17
C MET A 1 -40.13 -69.58 14.89
N ARG A 2 -40.94 -69.20 14.02
CA ARG A 2 -41.18 -67.90 13.41
C ARG A 2 -41.60 -66.87 14.42
N HIS A 3 -41.17 -65.62 14.35
CA HIS A 3 -42.06 -64.46 14.47
C HIS A 3 -41.44 -63.24 13.82
N TRP A 4 -42.13 -62.74 12.85
CA TRP A 4 -41.95 -61.45 12.17
C TRP A 4 -42.49 -60.37 13.11
N ALA A 5 -41.77 -59.26 13.14
CA ALA A 5 -42.36 -58.00 13.60
C ALA A 5 -41.98 -56.92 12.62
N ALA A 6 -42.95 -56.41 11.90
CA ALA A 6 -42.88 -55.28 11.02
C ALA A 6 -42.81 -53.99 11.85
N ALA A 7 -41.84 -53.13 11.57
CA ALA A 7 -41.77 -51.78 12.12
C ALA A 7 -42.04 -50.77 11.00
N CYS A 8 -43.13 -50.05 11.14
CA CYS A 8 -43.52 -48.92 10.30
C CYS A 8 -42.57 -47.76 10.49
N ALA A 9 -41.92 -47.36 9.44
CA ALA A 9 -41.16 -46.12 9.38
C ALA A 9 -42.12 -44.97 9.05
N VAL A 10 -42.38 -44.11 10.01
CA VAL A 10 -43.09 -42.84 9.80
C VAL A 10 -42.06 -41.81 9.29
N ALA A 11 -42.17 -41.46 8.03
CA ALA A 11 -41.38 -40.39 7.44
C ALA A 11 -42.01 -39.04 7.82
N LEU A 12 -41.40 -38.35 8.74
CA LEU A 12 -41.71 -36.95 9.05
C LEU A 12 -40.98 -36.06 8.02
N PHE A 13 -41.72 -35.57 7.05
CA PHE A 13 -41.31 -34.51 6.17
C PHE A 13 -41.29 -33.19 6.97
N THR A 14 -40.13 -32.80 7.46
CA THR A 14 -39.91 -31.41 7.90
C THR A 14 -39.69 -30.56 6.67
N VAL A 15 -40.68 -29.77 6.32
CA VAL A 15 -40.58 -28.70 5.34
C VAL A 15 -39.68 -27.61 5.95
N SER A 16 -38.39 -27.71 5.70
CA SER A 16 -37.47 -26.61 5.99
C SER A 16 -37.71 -25.52 4.98
N GLY A 17 -38.44 -24.49 5.42
CA GLY A 17 -38.58 -23.26 4.67
C GLY A 17 -37.21 -22.64 4.40
N CYS A 18 -36.72 -22.75 3.18
CA CYS A 18 -35.62 -21.94 2.68
C CYS A 18 -36.10 -20.49 2.68
N SER A 19 -35.77 -19.76 3.73
CA SER A 19 -35.74 -18.31 3.66
C SER A 19 -34.56 -17.96 2.76
N LEU A 20 -34.84 -17.84 1.49
CA LEU A 20 -34.02 -17.14 0.51
C LEU A 20 -34.00 -15.65 0.90
N TRP A 21 -33.27 -15.34 1.98
CA TRP A 21 -32.73 -14.01 2.10
C TRP A 21 -31.53 -14.00 1.15
N ASP A 22 -31.82 -13.59 -0.06
CA ASP A 22 -30.84 -13.10 -0.99
C ASP A 22 -30.06 -12.01 -0.25
N LYS A 23 -28.96 -12.43 0.36
CA LYS A 23 -27.90 -11.52 0.73
C LYS A 23 -27.40 -11.02 -0.62
N ALA A 24 -28.03 -9.95 -1.10
CA ALA A 24 -27.39 -9.10 -2.09
C ALA A 24 -26.03 -8.72 -1.47
N GLU A 25 -25.01 -9.53 -1.75
CA GLU A 25 -23.64 -9.06 -1.67
C GLU A 25 -23.62 -7.84 -2.58
N SER A 26 -23.81 -6.68 -1.94
CA SER A 26 -23.43 -5.43 -2.56
C SER A 26 -21.95 -5.62 -2.85
N THR A 27 -21.65 -6.01 -4.07
CA THR A 27 -20.33 -5.86 -4.65
C THR A 27 -20.07 -4.36 -4.59
N GLN A 28 -19.63 -3.88 -3.42
CA GLN A 28 -18.97 -2.59 -3.36
C GLN A 28 -17.80 -2.75 -4.31
N MET A 29 -18.02 -2.28 -5.54
CA MET A 29 -16.90 -1.97 -6.41
C MET A 29 -16.03 -1.04 -5.59
N SER A 30 -14.98 -1.59 -5.00
CA SER A 30 -13.94 -0.83 -4.35
C SER A 30 -13.30 -0.03 -5.47
N TYR A 31 -13.83 1.16 -5.71
CA TYR A 31 -13.29 2.10 -6.65
C TYR A 31 -11.91 2.48 -6.14
N THR A 32 -10.89 1.96 -6.77
CA THR A 32 -9.52 2.39 -6.54
C THR A 32 -9.23 3.51 -7.51
N PRO A 33 -9.11 4.76 -7.04
CA PRO A 33 -8.80 5.88 -7.92
C PRO A 33 -7.56 5.54 -8.74
N GLN A 34 -7.63 5.74 -10.05
CA GLN A 34 -6.48 5.49 -10.90
C GLN A 34 -5.43 6.58 -10.69
N GLN A 35 -4.19 6.16 -10.55
CA GLN A 35 -3.05 7.06 -10.62
C GLN A 35 -2.98 7.67 -12.02
N THR A 36 -2.97 8.99 -12.12
CA THR A 36 -2.93 9.75 -13.38
C THR A 36 -1.96 10.91 -13.28
N GLY A 37 -1.80 11.64 -14.36
CA GLY A 37 -1.07 12.91 -14.38
C GLY A 37 0.39 12.83 -13.92
N ALA A 38 1.06 11.70 -14.19
CA ALA A 38 2.44 11.51 -13.76
C ALA A 38 3.37 12.58 -14.33
N SER A 39 4.18 13.19 -13.47
CA SER A 39 5.28 14.05 -13.87
C SER A 39 6.35 13.25 -14.62
N PRO A 40 7.27 13.91 -15.35
CA PRO A 40 8.55 13.30 -15.66
C PRO A 40 9.29 12.84 -14.40
N VAL A 41 10.25 11.93 -14.56
CA VAL A 41 11.15 11.55 -13.46
C VAL A 41 11.92 12.78 -12.98
N ARG A 42 11.97 12.96 -11.67
CA ARG A 42 12.59 14.08 -10.98
C ARG A 42 13.72 13.59 -10.09
N TYR A 43 14.70 14.45 -9.89
CA TYR A 43 15.90 14.17 -9.09
C TYR A 43 16.15 15.23 -8.01
N ASP A 44 15.30 16.26 -7.95
CA ASP A 44 15.38 17.34 -6.97
C ASP A 44 14.96 16.82 -5.58
N SER A 45 15.74 17.12 -4.56
CA SER A 45 15.55 16.64 -3.19
C SER A 45 14.51 17.43 -2.40
N ASP A 46 14.46 18.75 -2.61
CA ASP A 46 13.70 19.69 -1.78
C ASP A 46 12.22 19.27 -1.56
N PRO A 47 11.45 18.88 -2.60
CA PRO A 47 10.07 18.48 -2.38
C PRO A 47 9.90 17.21 -1.56
N LEU A 48 10.84 16.25 -1.68
CA LEU A 48 10.83 15.04 -0.88
C LEU A 48 11.21 15.34 0.57
N GLU A 49 12.21 16.19 0.80
CA GLU A 49 12.65 16.60 2.14
C GLU A 49 11.59 17.41 2.89
N GLN A 50 10.75 18.16 2.17
CA GLN A 50 9.63 18.89 2.74
C GLN A 50 8.47 17.96 3.12
N ARG A 51 8.15 17.00 2.25
CA ARG A 51 7.05 16.05 2.46
C ARG A 51 7.38 14.98 3.48
N PHE A 52 8.63 14.52 3.49
CA PHE A 52 9.12 13.43 4.32
C PHE A 52 10.34 13.87 5.15
N PRO A 53 10.14 14.76 6.12
CA PRO A 53 11.24 15.41 6.86
C PRO A 53 12.08 14.45 7.70
N THR A 54 11.59 13.24 7.92
CA THR A 54 12.29 12.17 8.67
C THR A 54 13.27 11.37 7.80
N LEU A 55 13.29 11.57 6.47
CA LEU A 55 14.30 10.97 5.62
C LEU A 55 15.70 11.52 5.94
N PRO A 56 16.76 10.69 5.87
CA PRO A 56 18.13 11.15 5.99
C PRO A 56 18.47 12.17 4.92
N LYS A 57 19.12 13.25 5.31
CA LYS A 57 19.49 14.35 4.41
C LYS A 57 20.98 14.31 4.06
N PRO A 58 21.36 14.73 2.85
CA PRO A 58 20.48 15.09 1.73
C PRO A 58 19.76 13.88 1.15
N VAL A 59 18.52 14.06 0.69
CA VAL A 59 17.78 13.01 -0.02
C VAL A 59 18.30 12.93 -1.44
N THR A 60 18.78 11.76 -1.84
CA THR A 60 19.19 11.46 -3.22
C THR A 60 18.33 10.34 -3.79
N GLY A 61 18.08 10.38 -5.10
CA GLY A 61 17.26 9.36 -5.76
C GLY A 61 16.40 9.94 -6.87
N GLU A 62 15.48 9.13 -7.32
CA GLU A 62 14.54 9.48 -8.38
C GLU A 62 13.10 9.34 -7.90
N TRP A 63 12.23 10.21 -8.39
CA TRP A 63 10.84 10.19 -7.98
C TRP A 63 9.89 10.73 -9.05
N VAL A 64 8.63 10.35 -8.94
CA VAL A 64 7.53 10.78 -9.79
C VAL A 64 6.37 11.12 -8.91
N GLN A 65 5.60 12.12 -9.28
CA GLN A 65 4.33 12.46 -8.64
C GLN A 65 3.21 12.54 -9.66
N GLY A 66 2.00 12.40 -9.18
CA GLY A 66 0.78 12.59 -9.96
C GLY A 66 -0.39 12.79 -9.03
N PHE A 67 -1.59 12.63 -9.55
CA PHE A 67 -2.81 12.79 -8.77
C PHE A 67 -3.77 11.62 -9.02
N PHE A 68 -4.70 11.43 -8.09
CA PHE A 68 -5.80 10.50 -8.23
C PHE A 68 -7.03 11.28 -8.69
N SER A 69 -7.43 11.10 -9.93
CA SER A 69 -8.64 11.73 -10.44
C SER A 69 -9.15 10.99 -11.67
N ASP A 70 -10.46 11.02 -11.85
CA ASP A 70 -11.10 10.70 -13.12
C ASP A 70 -11.31 11.97 -13.95
N GLU A 71 -11.02 13.12 -13.36
CA GLU A 71 -11.13 14.41 -14.02
C GLU A 71 -9.79 14.85 -14.62
N PRO A 72 -9.80 15.52 -15.77
CA PRO A 72 -8.58 15.92 -16.45
C PRO A 72 -7.75 17.00 -15.72
N LEU A 73 -8.35 17.71 -14.77
CA LEU A 73 -7.69 18.76 -14.00
C LEU A 73 -7.87 18.55 -12.50
N PRO A 74 -6.80 18.69 -11.71
CA PRO A 74 -6.87 18.56 -10.25
C PRO A 74 -7.71 19.70 -9.65
N GLY A 75 -8.68 19.33 -8.80
CA GLY A 75 -9.45 20.25 -7.99
C GLY A 75 -8.82 20.47 -6.61
N PRO A 76 -9.44 21.33 -5.76
CA PRO A 76 -8.89 21.67 -4.42
C PRO A 76 -8.81 20.46 -3.49
N ASP A 77 -9.63 19.44 -3.72
CA ASP A 77 -9.67 18.22 -2.92
C ASP A 77 -8.87 17.04 -3.52
N THR A 78 -8.10 17.31 -4.55
CA THR A 78 -7.33 16.28 -5.24
C THR A 78 -6.32 15.64 -4.30
N MET A 79 -6.33 14.30 -4.26
CA MET A 79 -5.29 13.52 -3.63
C MET A 79 -4.14 13.31 -4.61
N TYR A 80 -2.94 13.50 -4.12
CA TYR A 80 -1.72 13.27 -4.88
C TYR A 80 -1.10 11.93 -4.49
N TRP A 81 -0.27 11.43 -5.36
CA TRP A 81 0.62 10.30 -5.08
C TRP A 81 2.06 10.66 -5.43
N VAL A 82 2.99 10.03 -4.74
CA VAL A 82 4.44 10.11 -4.97
C VAL A 82 5.00 8.71 -4.89
N ASP A 83 5.71 8.30 -5.92
CA ASP A 83 6.56 7.12 -5.90
C ASP A 83 8.02 7.57 -5.98
N ALA A 84 8.89 6.96 -5.16
CA ALA A 84 10.30 7.35 -5.09
C ALA A 84 11.21 6.15 -4.84
N ILE A 85 12.41 6.22 -5.39
CA ILE A 85 13.54 5.34 -5.08
C ILE A 85 14.62 6.23 -4.46
N ILE A 86 14.81 6.10 -3.16
CA ILE A 86 15.77 6.88 -2.39
C ILE A 86 17.06 6.08 -2.27
N GLU A 87 18.13 6.63 -2.78
CA GLU A 87 19.45 6.02 -2.71
C GLU A 87 20.08 6.27 -1.33
N MET A 88 20.60 5.23 -0.72
CA MET A 88 21.34 5.30 0.54
C MET A 88 22.50 4.31 0.52
N PRO A 89 23.69 4.67 1.02
CA PRO A 89 24.72 3.68 1.28
C PRO A 89 24.17 2.54 2.14
N PRO A 90 24.55 1.26 1.91
CA PRO A 90 24.00 0.12 2.63
C PRO A 90 24.06 0.26 4.16
N GLN A 91 25.16 0.81 4.69
CA GLN A 91 25.31 1.04 6.13
C GLN A 91 24.31 2.09 6.65
N GLN A 92 24.06 3.15 5.86
CA GLN A 92 23.10 4.18 6.23
C GLN A 92 21.67 3.62 6.20
N LEU A 93 21.30 2.85 5.17
CA LEU A 93 20.00 2.20 5.10
C LEU A 93 19.82 1.23 6.28
N ALA A 94 20.82 0.40 6.57
CA ALA A 94 20.78 -0.53 7.69
C ALA A 94 20.60 0.19 9.03
N ALA A 95 21.30 1.29 9.26
CA ALA A 95 21.16 2.12 10.46
C ALA A 95 19.78 2.80 10.53
N TYR A 96 19.27 3.28 9.40
CA TYR A 96 17.98 3.94 9.32
C TYR A 96 16.81 3.01 9.66
N VAL A 97 16.85 1.75 9.19
CA VAL A 97 15.81 0.77 9.45
C VAL A 97 16.02 -0.02 10.75
N ALA A 98 17.19 0.08 11.39
CA ALA A 98 17.54 -0.68 12.58
C ALA A 98 16.49 -0.58 13.72
N PRO A 99 15.91 0.59 14.03
CA PRO A 99 14.89 0.71 15.07
C PRO A 99 13.63 -0.12 14.80
N PHE A 100 13.37 -0.45 13.54
CA PHE A 100 12.16 -1.13 13.08
C PHE A 100 12.38 -2.62 12.79
N ARG A 101 13.59 -3.14 12.94
CA ARG A 101 13.95 -4.52 12.57
C ARG A 101 13.04 -5.58 13.19
N SER A 102 12.60 -5.40 14.42
CA SER A 102 11.72 -6.35 15.12
C SER A 102 10.31 -6.41 14.57
N SER A 103 9.87 -5.35 13.88
CA SER A 103 8.54 -5.25 13.25
C SER A 103 8.58 -5.42 11.73
N MET A 104 9.76 -5.62 11.14
CA MET A 104 9.90 -5.88 9.71
C MET A 104 9.31 -7.23 9.32
N VAL A 105 8.51 -7.23 8.27
CA VAL A 105 7.94 -8.44 7.67
C VAL A 105 8.24 -8.49 6.18
N LEU A 106 8.36 -9.70 5.65
CA LEU A 106 8.53 -9.88 4.20
C LEU A 106 7.35 -9.26 3.45
N ALA A 107 7.68 -8.54 2.41
CA ALA A 107 6.72 -7.88 1.53
C ALA A 107 6.94 -8.31 0.08
N SER A 108 5.86 -8.27 -0.69
CA SER A 108 5.99 -8.39 -2.14
C SER A 108 6.77 -7.20 -2.69
N ARG A 109 7.41 -7.40 -3.85
CA ARG A 109 8.09 -6.32 -4.55
C ARG A 109 7.12 -5.13 -4.72
N PRO A 110 7.52 -3.91 -4.32
CA PRO A 110 6.69 -2.74 -4.51
C PRO A 110 6.45 -2.50 -6.00
N ARG A 111 5.24 -2.07 -6.32
CA ARG A 111 4.87 -1.62 -7.66
C ARG A 111 4.86 -0.12 -7.65
N LEU A 112 5.73 0.48 -8.42
CA LEU A 112 5.82 1.91 -8.62
C LEU A 112 5.23 2.30 -9.97
N TRP A 113 5.11 3.60 -10.19
CA TRP A 113 4.79 4.10 -11.51
C TRP A 113 5.79 3.56 -12.54
N LYS A 114 5.28 3.23 -13.73
CA LYS A 114 6.02 2.48 -14.77
C LYS A 114 7.42 3.02 -15.11
N THR A 115 7.63 4.34 -14.99
CA THR A 115 8.93 4.94 -15.29
C THR A 115 9.98 4.69 -14.22
N LEU A 116 9.58 4.45 -12.97
CA LEU A 116 10.46 4.10 -11.85
C LEU A 116 10.55 2.58 -11.63
N ASP A 117 9.56 1.83 -12.07
CA ASP A 117 9.48 0.40 -11.75
C ASP A 117 10.70 -0.39 -12.24
N ALA A 118 11.35 0.05 -13.31
CA ALA A 118 12.59 -0.54 -13.81
C ALA A 118 13.78 -0.36 -12.86
N GLY A 119 13.79 0.71 -12.06
CA GLY A 119 14.83 0.99 -11.05
C GLY A 119 14.67 0.14 -9.77
N VAL A 120 13.51 -0.46 -9.56
CA VAL A 120 13.29 -1.34 -8.40
C VAL A 120 13.95 -2.70 -8.64
N PRO A 121 14.90 -3.14 -7.78
CA PRO A 121 15.58 -4.42 -7.97
C PRO A 121 14.62 -5.60 -8.08
N SER A 122 14.67 -6.34 -9.17
CA SER A 122 13.73 -7.44 -9.46
C SER A 122 13.94 -8.68 -8.60
N THR A 123 15.17 -8.91 -8.14
CA THR A 123 15.58 -10.09 -7.36
C THR A 123 15.66 -9.82 -5.86
N ALA A 124 15.51 -8.58 -5.43
CA ALA A 124 15.58 -8.22 -4.02
C ALA A 124 14.37 -8.74 -3.24
N GLN A 125 14.64 -9.27 -2.05
CA GLN A 125 13.61 -9.51 -1.05
C GLN A 125 13.34 -8.20 -0.32
N PHE A 126 12.11 -7.74 -0.37
CA PHE A 126 11.70 -6.52 0.33
C PHE A 126 11.09 -6.84 1.68
N GLU A 127 11.33 -5.94 2.61
CA GLU A 127 10.74 -5.93 3.94
C GLU A 127 10.05 -4.59 4.17
N ARG A 128 9.00 -4.58 4.97
CA ARG A 128 8.29 -3.37 5.38
C ARG A 128 7.90 -3.46 6.85
N SER A 129 7.66 -2.30 7.46
CA SER A 129 7.16 -2.18 8.82
C SER A 129 6.10 -1.09 8.89
N ASP A 130 4.97 -1.37 9.54
CA ASP A 130 3.94 -0.37 9.80
C ASP A 130 4.44 0.76 10.72
N GLU A 131 5.47 0.51 11.54
CA GLU A 131 6.12 1.53 12.37
C GLU A 131 6.98 2.47 11.53
N LEU A 132 7.74 1.93 10.57
CA LEU A 132 8.50 2.72 9.61
C LEU A 132 7.56 3.56 8.73
N ASP A 133 6.48 2.95 8.22
CA ASP A 133 5.46 3.64 7.45
C ASP A 133 4.87 4.83 8.24
N ARG A 134 4.55 4.59 9.52
CA ARG A 134 4.00 5.63 10.41
C ARG A 134 5.01 6.74 10.70
N MET A 135 6.28 6.42 10.89
CA MET A 135 7.34 7.39 11.12
C MET A 135 7.56 8.30 9.91
N LEU A 136 7.44 7.75 8.70
CA LEU A 136 7.56 8.48 7.45
C LEU A 136 6.29 9.26 7.09
N SER A 137 5.13 8.80 7.56
CA SER A 137 3.85 9.46 7.27
C SER A 137 3.75 10.77 8.02
N THR A 138 3.27 11.81 7.35
CA THR A 138 2.99 13.11 7.93
C THR A 138 1.49 13.32 8.00
N LYS A 139 1.01 13.83 9.12
CA LYS A 139 -0.42 14.13 9.30
C LYS A 139 -0.57 15.50 9.91
N THR A 140 -1.33 16.35 9.26
CA THR A 140 -1.68 17.68 9.75
C THR A 140 -3.18 17.91 9.60
N ASP A 141 -3.74 18.91 10.26
CA ASP A 141 -5.16 19.27 10.13
C ASP A 141 -5.54 19.72 8.71
N LYS A 142 -4.55 20.13 7.91
CA LYS A 142 -4.75 20.66 6.56
C LYS A 142 -4.33 19.71 5.44
N GLY A 143 -3.74 18.58 5.77
CA GLY A 143 -3.26 17.61 4.81
C GLY A 143 -2.30 16.62 5.46
N GLY A 144 -1.52 15.93 4.63
CA GLY A 144 -0.51 15.00 5.08
C GLY A 144 -0.33 13.88 4.08
N TRP A 145 0.68 13.06 4.34
CA TRP A 145 1.08 11.96 3.47
C TRP A 145 1.04 10.64 4.22
N GLU A 146 0.34 9.67 3.67
CA GLU A 146 0.42 8.28 4.08
C GLU A 146 1.49 7.60 3.24
N VAL A 147 2.49 7.01 3.89
CA VAL A 147 3.65 6.41 3.23
C VAL A 147 3.64 4.90 3.43
N LYS A 148 4.06 4.18 2.41
CA LYS A 148 4.49 2.79 2.46
C LYS A 148 5.94 2.73 2.03
N ALA A 149 6.79 2.24 2.92
CA ALA A 149 8.22 2.12 2.72
C ALA A 149 8.64 0.65 2.60
N PHE A 150 9.48 0.38 1.62
CA PHE A 150 10.00 -0.96 1.36
C PHE A 150 11.53 -0.88 1.35
N ALA A 151 12.15 -1.59 2.26
CA ALA A 151 13.60 -1.72 2.31
C ALA A 151 14.00 -3.10 1.77
N PRO A 152 14.91 -3.22 0.82
CA PRO A 152 15.48 -4.50 0.47
C PRO A 152 16.27 -5.05 1.65
N LYS A 153 16.23 -6.35 1.84
CA LYS A 153 16.98 -7.02 2.90
C LYS A 153 18.49 -6.74 2.78
N ASP A 154 18.95 -6.76 1.53
CA ASP A 154 20.32 -6.42 1.16
C ASP A 154 20.25 -5.39 0.02
N GLY A 155 20.77 -4.18 0.23
CA GLY A 155 20.73 -3.17 -0.83
C GLY A 155 21.04 -1.75 -0.35
N SER A 156 20.86 -0.82 -1.28
CA SER A 156 21.22 0.59 -1.14
C SER A 156 20.09 1.54 -1.52
N VAL A 157 18.85 1.07 -1.52
CA VAL A 157 17.71 1.89 -1.87
C VAL A 157 16.56 1.71 -0.87
N LEU A 158 15.87 2.78 -0.54
CA LEU A 158 14.57 2.73 0.14
C LEU A 158 13.50 3.10 -0.89
N VAL A 159 12.53 2.23 -1.09
CA VAL A 159 11.45 2.47 -2.03
C VAL A 159 10.24 3.01 -1.28
N LEU A 160 9.70 4.14 -1.73
CA LEU A 160 8.53 4.78 -1.15
C LEU A 160 7.38 4.82 -2.15
N SER A 161 6.18 4.54 -1.64
CA SER A 161 4.93 4.86 -2.31
C SER A 161 4.05 5.61 -1.33
N ALA A 162 3.68 6.83 -1.67
CA ALA A 162 2.95 7.72 -0.79
C ALA A 162 1.72 8.30 -1.48
N ARG A 163 0.71 8.62 -0.66
CA ARG A 163 -0.49 9.33 -1.10
C ARG A 163 -0.86 10.38 -0.08
N GLY A 164 -1.34 11.51 -0.54
CA GLY A 164 -1.68 12.60 0.38
C GLY A 164 -1.96 13.92 -0.30
N LYS A 165 -1.93 14.96 0.52
CA LYS A 165 -2.05 16.36 0.11
C LYS A 165 -0.95 17.16 0.77
N ASP A 166 -0.38 18.11 0.03
CA ASP A 166 0.49 19.12 0.63
C ASP A 166 -0.36 20.01 1.54
N ALA A 167 0.18 20.42 2.68
CA ALA A 167 -0.46 21.37 3.55
C ALA A 167 -0.53 22.73 2.86
N SER A 168 -1.74 23.26 2.64
CA SER A 168 -2.01 24.59 2.08
C SER A 168 -2.12 25.64 3.16
#